data_e24ee38fa36896e30501cf44e4b321cb
#
_entry.id   e24ee38fa36896e30501cf44e4b321cb
#
_cell.length_a   1.000
_cell.length_b   1.000
_cell.length_c   1.000
_cell.angle_alpha   90.00
_cell.angle_beta   90.00
_cell.angle_gamma   90.00
#
_symmetry.space_group_name_H-M   'P 1'
#
loop_
_entity.id
_entity.type
_entity.pdbx_description
1 polymer ?
#
loop_
_entity_poly.entity_id
_entity_poly.type
_entity_poly.pdbx_seq_one_letter_code
_entity_poly.pdbx_strand_id
1 'polypeptide(L)'
;MRIIFKGGDRIRKEYKSIFIKKNFMPAADNALLSQDIETYNRMMHTAFVWNNQDRVFPDDHSIHLHLKDQYHCNDYFANSANQEAKGKLRSLKELRSSYISDMKDDIRAITKKITGKQKYLGSLQATL
;
A
#
# COMPACT_ATOMS: atom_id res chain seq x y z
N MET A 1 15.27 -17.20 -11.01
CA MET A 1 15.37 -17.45 -9.57
C MET A 1 16.52 -18.41 -9.33
N ARG A 2 17.56 -17.98 -8.66
CA ARG A 2 18.72 -18.84 -8.34
C ARG A 2 18.70 -19.05 -6.83
N ILE A 3 18.56 -20.29 -6.40
CA ILE A 3 18.64 -20.65 -4.98
C ILE A 3 20.08 -21.08 -4.71
N ILE A 4 20.80 -20.34 -3.91
CA ILE A 4 22.15 -20.70 -3.47
C ILE A 4 22.07 -21.17 -2.02
N PHE A 5 22.33 -22.45 -1.80
CA PHE A 5 22.49 -23.01 -0.46
C PHE A 5 23.92 -22.78 0.00
N LYS A 6 24.14 -21.96 1.01
CA LYS A 6 25.39 -21.95 1.79
C LYS A 6 25.07 -22.38 3.21
N GLY A 7 25.80 -23.35 3.67
CA GLY A 7 25.63 -24.10 4.90
C GLY A 7 25.16 -23.28 6.11
N GLY A 8 24.05 -23.72 6.68
CA GLY A 8 23.36 -23.13 7.81
C GLY A 8 22.10 -22.37 7.39
N ASP A 9 21.04 -23.06 7.19
CA ASP A 9 19.59 -22.79 7.30
C ASP A 9 19.01 -21.38 6.98
N ARG A 10 19.62 -20.55 6.15
CA ARG A 10 18.96 -19.33 5.65
C ARG A 10 18.86 -19.36 4.13
N ILE A 11 17.67 -19.63 3.61
CA ILE A 11 17.35 -19.47 2.18
C ILE A 11 17.40 -17.96 1.87
N ARG A 12 18.46 -17.51 1.21
CA ARG A 12 18.51 -16.17 0.63
C ARG A 12 17.79 -16.20 -0.71
N LYS A 13 16.67 -15.49 -0.79
CA LYS A 13 15.97 -15.23 -2.06
C LYS A 13 16.61 -14.00 -2.71
N GLU A 14 17.27 -14.18 -3.84
CA GLU A 14 17.71 -13.06 -4.67
C GLU A 14 16.65 -12.77 -5.73
N TYR A 15 16.18 -11.53 -5.76
CA TYR A 15 15.26 -11.05 -6.78
C TYR A 15 16.05 -10.25 -7.81
N LYS A 16 15.92 -10.63 -9.08
CA LYS A 16 16.54 -9.92 -10.19
C LYS A 16 15.46 -9.28 -11.03
N SER A 17 15.47 -7.96 -11.12
CA SER A 17 14.57 -7.23 -12.00
C SER A 17 15.14 -7.21 -13.42
N ILE A 18 14.32 -7.60 -14.39
CA ILE A 18 14.67 -7.53 -15.81
C ILE A 18 13.73 -6.51 -16.44
N PHE A 19 14.31 -5.50 -17.09
CA PHE A 19 13.56 -4.56 -17.90
C PHE A 19 13.35 -5.13 -19.30
N ILE A 20 12.10 -5.42 -19.66
CA ILE A 20 11.73 -5.83 -21.00
C ILE A 20 11.25 -4.57 -21.74
N LYS A 21 11.99 -4.18 -22.79
CA LYS A 21 11.55 -3.07 -23.64
C LYS A 21 10.42 -3.55 -24.56
N LYS A 22 9.36 -2.77 -24.65
CA LYS A 22 8.17 -3.06 -25.45
C LYS A 22 8.50 -3.43 -26.92
N ASN A 23 9.56 -2.85 -27.46
CA ASN A 23 10.00 -3.06 -28.85
C ASN A 23 10.62 -4.46 -29.11
N PHE A 24 10.93 -5.22 -28.06
CA PHE A 24 11.51 -6.58 -28.19
C PHE A 24 10.46 -7.69 -28.06
N MET A 25 9.19 -7.33 -27.88
CA MET A 25 8.11 -8.31 -27.78
C MET A 25 7.25 -8.26 -29.03
N PRO A 26 6.79 -9.42 -29.56
CA PRO A 26 5.76 -9.47 -30.58
C PRO A 26 4.53 -8.68 -30.14
N ALA A 27 3.83 -8.04 -31.07
CA ALA A 27 2.68 -7.20 -30.75
C ALA A 27 1.55 -7.99 -30.02
N ALA A 28 1.36 -9.24 -30.40
CA ALA A 28 0.38 -10.12 -29.76
C ALA A 28 0.73 -10.40 -28.30
N ASP A 29 1.99 -10.74 -28.01
CA ASP A 29 2.46 -11.00 -26.64
C ASP A 29 2.39 -9.75 -25.75
N ASN A 30 2.67 -8.59 -26.36
CA ASN A 30 2.58 -7.30 -25.68
C ASN A 30 1.14 -6.96 -25.32
N ALA A 31 0.18 -7.27 -26.19
CA ALA A 31 -1.25 -7.09 -25.93
C ALA A 31 -1.73 -8.00 -24.80
N LEU A 32 -1.35 -9.29 -24.85
CA LEU A 32 -1.70 -10.27 -23.80
C LEU A 32 -1.12 -9.86 -22.45
N LEU A 33 0.17 -9.51 -22.38
CA LEU A 33 0.80 -9.06 -21.16
C LEU A 33 0.13 -7.80 -20.59
N SER A 34 -0.24 -6.85 -21.46
CA SER A 34 -0.94 -5.64 -21.04
C SER A 34 -2.31 -5.96 -20.45
N GLN A 35 -3.03 -6.89 -21.06
CA GLN A 35 -4.33 -7.36 -20.56
C GLN A 35 -4.20 -8.08 -19.22
N ASP A 36 -3.19 -8.93 -19.05
CA ASP A 36 -2.93 -9.64 -17.80
C ASP A 36 -2.59 -8.68 -16.65
N ILE A 37 -1.73 -7.68 -16.93
CA ILE A 37 -1.38 -6.62 -15.96
C ILE A 37 -2.62 -5.82 -15.58
N GLU A 38 -3.44 -5.44 -16.55
CA GLU A 38 -4.68 -4.71 -16.27
C GLU A 38 -5.65 -5.53 -15.42
N THR A 39 -5.83 -6.80 -15.75
CA THR A 39 -6.67 -7.73 -15.00
C THR A 39 -6.16 -7.88 -13.57
N TYR A 40 -4.86 -8.07 -13.37
CA TYR A 40 -4.26 -8.16 -12.05
C TYR A 40 -4.44 -6.87 -11.23
N ASN A 41 -4.26 -5.71 -11.86
CA ASN A 41 -4.48 -4.43 -11.20
C ASN A 41 -5.95 -4.25 -10.77
N ARG A 42 -6.90 -4.67 -11.59
CA ARG A 42 -8.34 -4.67 -11.24
C ARG A 42 -8.63 -5.60 -10.07
N MET A 43 -8.06 -6.79 -10.05
CA MET A 43 -8.17 -7.76 -8.94
C MET A 43 -7.63 -7.16 -7.65
N MET A 44 -6.43 -6.58 -7.70
CA MET A 44 -5.80 -5.93 -6.56
C MET A 44 -6.65 -4.75 -6.05
N HIS A 45 -7.19 -3.93 -6.94
CA HIS A 45 -8.08 -2.81 -6.58
C HIS A 45 -9.37 -3.32 -5.92
N THR A 46 -9.99 -4.36 -6.46
CA THR A 46 -11.16 -5.00 -5.85
C THR A 46 -10.84 -5.50 -4.45
N ALA A 47 -9.70 -6.19 -4.28
CA ALA A 47 -9.25 -6.67 -2.97
C ALA A 47 -8.94 -5.51 -2.01
N PHE A 48 -8.39 -4.42 -2.51
CA PHE A 48 -8.10 -3.23 -1.72
C PHE A 48 -9.38 -2.58 -1.17
N VAL A 49 -10.34 -2.32 -2.04
CA VAL A 49 -11.64 -1.73 -1.66
C VAL A 49 -12.35 -2.64 -0.65
N TRP A 50 -12.32 -3.93 -0.91
CA TRP A 50 -12.93 -4.94 -0.07
C TRP A 50 -12.31 -4.97 1.34
N ASN A 51 -11.00 -5.05 1.45
CA ASN A 51 -10.30 -5.07 2.73
C ASN A 51 -10.36 -3.71 3.48
N ASN A 52 -10.60 -2.60 2.77
CA ASN A 52 -10.67 -1.28 3.39
C ASN A 52 -12.04 -0.98 4.01
N GLN A 53 -13.08 -1.67 3.60
CA GLN A 53 -14.45 -1.38 4.04
C GLN A 53 -14.85 -2.10 5.33
N ASP A 54 -13.95 -2.91 5.94
CA ASP A 54 -14.23 -3.77 7.10
C ASP A 54 -15.56 -4.55 6.95
N ARG A 55 -15.92 -4.87 5.72
CA ARG A 55 -17.16 -5.61 5.43
C ARG A 55 -16.99 -7.04 5.90
N VAL A 56 -17.76 -7.39 6.88
CA VAL A 56 -18.03 -8.79 7.20
C VAL A 56 -18.93 -9.31 6.09
N PHE A 57 -18.40 -10.22 5.26
CA PHE A 57 -19.22 -10.85 4.23
C PHE A 57 -20.17 -11.85 4.86
N PRO A 58 -21.40 -11.89 4.39
CA PRO A 58 -22.28 -12.98 4.75
C PRO A 58 -21.66 -14.27 4.21
N ASP A 59 -21.48 -15.21 5.09
CA ASP A 59 -21.20 -16.61 4.86
C ASP A 59 -20.11 -17.00 3.84
N ASP A 60 -19.00 -17.50 4.35
CA ASP A 60 -17.99 -18.36 3.70
C ASP A 60 -17.28 -17.86 2.42
N HIS A 61 -17.65 -16.74 1.84
CA HIS A 61 -16.96 -16.17 0.69
C HIS A 61 -15.76 -15.33 1.13
N SER A 62 -14.62 -15.98 1.24
CA SER A 62 -13.36 -15.23 1.38
C SER A 62 -13.13 -14.38 0.12
N ILE A 63 -12.52 -13.20 0.28
CA ILE A 63 -12.19 -12.32 -0.85
C ILE A 63 -11.48 -13.07 -1.98
N HIS A 64 -10.65 -14.03 -1.67
CA HIS A 64 -9.91 -14.77 -2.67
C HIS A 64 -10.83 -15.64 -3.56
N LEU A 65 -11.88 -16.24 -3.00
CA LEU A 65 -12.88 -16.97 -3.77
C LEU A 65 -13.67 -16.02 -4.68
N HIS A 66 -14.05 -14.86 -4.16
CA HIS A 66 -14.70 -13.82 -4.96
C HIS A 66 -13.83 -13.37 -6.14
N LEU A 67 -12.54 -13.16 -5.93
CA LEU A 67 -11.62 -12.80 -7.01
C LEU A 67 -11.49 -13.91 -8.05
N LYS A 68 -11.44 -15.17 -7.62
CA LYS A 68 -11.42 -16.32 -8.56
C LYS A 68 -12.65 -16.34 -9.45
N ASP A 69 -13.81 -16.19 -8.84
CA ASP A 69 -15.09 -16.27 -9.56
C ASP A 69 -15.26 -15.09 -10.52
N GLN A 70 -14.93 -13.89 -10.06
CA GLN A 70 -15.10 -12.67 -10.85
C GLN A 70 -14.11 -12.56 -12.00
N TYR A 71 -12.85 -12.98 -11.80
CA TYR A 71 -11.77 -12.80 -12.77
C TYR A 71 -11.33 -14.11 -13.45
N HIS A 72 -11.99 -15.21 -13.15
CA HIS A 72 -11.68 -16.55 -13.68
C HIS A 72 -10.20 -16.92 -13.57
N CYS A 73 -9.57 -16.55 -12.45
CA CYS A 73 -8.15 -16.77 -12.19
C CYS A 73 -7.92 -17.95 -11.24
N ASN A 74 -6.66 -18.40 -11.17
CA ASN A 74 -6.28 -19.45 -10.23
C ASN A 74 -6.07 -18.87 -8.81
N ASP A 75 -5.97 -19.78 -7.82
CA ASP A 75 -5.75 -19.44 -6.41
C ASP A 75 -4.50 -18.59 -6.17
N TYR A 76 -3.44 -18.84 -6.94
CA TYR A 76 -2.18 -18.14 -6.79
C TYR A 76 -2.34 -16.63 -7.08
N PHE A 77 -2.96 -16.28 -8.21
CA PHE A 77 -3.16 -14.89 -8.59
C PHE A 77 -4.16 -14.19 -7.65
N ALA A 78 -5.26 -14.86 -7.29
CA ALA A 78 -6.23 -14.31 -6.36
C ALA A 78 -5.63 -14.03 -4.98
N ASN A 79 -4.84 -14.95 -4.45
CA ASN A 79 -4.14 -14.77 -3.18
C ASN A 79 -3.06 -13.69 -3.27
N SER A 80 -2.29 -13.65 -4.35
CA SER A 80 -1.26 -12.62 -4.56
C SER A 80 -1.86 -11.22 -4.59
N ALA A 81 -2.94 -11.02 -5.35
CA ALA A 81 -3.64 -9.74 -5.42
C ALA A 81 -4.19 -9.31 -4.05
N ASN A 82 -4.77 -10.24 -3.30
CA ASN A 82 -5.28 -9.98 -1.96
C ASN A 82 -4.16 -9.63 -0.96
N GLN A 83 -3.04 -10.35 -0.98
CA GLN A 83 -1.90 -10.06 -0.10
C GLN A 83 -1.25 -8.72 -0.42
N GLU A 84 -1.12 -8.38 -1.70
CA GLU A 84 -0.60 -7.07 -2.13
C GLU A 84 -1.55 -5.94 -1.69
N ALA A 85 -2.85 -6.10 -1.85
CA ALA A 85 -3.85 -5.15 -1.38
C ALA A 85 -3.77 -4.93 0.14
N LYS A 86 -3.65 -5.99 0.92
CA LYS A 86 -3.44 -5.92 2.38
C LYS A 86 -2.14 -5.20 2.74
N GLY A 87 -1.05 -5.47 2.02
CA GLY A 87 0.23 -4.79 2.20
C GLY A 87 0.10 -3.28 1.96
N LYS A 88 -0.54 -2.87 0.86
CA LYS A 88 -0.80 -1.46 0.54
C LYS A 88 -1.67 -0.78 1.60
N LEU A 89 -2.72 -1.44 2.08
CA LEU A 89 -3.56 -0.91 3.16
C LEU A 89 -2.79 -0.71 4.46
N ARG A 90 -1.92 -1.65 4.83
CA ARG A 90 -1.06 -1.52 6.00
C ARG A 90 -0.13 -0.32 5.87
N SER A 91 0.57 -0.21 4.75
CA SER A 91 1.45 0.93 4.48
C SER A 91 0.73 2.27 4.53
N LEU A 92 -0.49 2.35 3.99
CA LEU A 92 -1.30 3.57 4.08
C LEU A 92 -1.72 3.91 5.51
N LYS A 93 -2.09 2.91 6.31
CA LYS A 93 -2.42 3.12 7.74
C LYS A 93 -1.20 3.62 8.52
N GLU A 94 -0.03 3.07 8.28
CA GLU A 94 1.24 3.48 8.91
C GLU A 94 1.61 4.91 8.51
N LEU A 95 1.59 5.24 7.21
CA LEU A 95 1.83 6.59 6.70
C LEU A 95 0.85 7.61 7.29
N ARG A 96 -0.44 7.28 7.32
CA ARG A 96 -1.45 8.15 7.93
C ARG A 96 -1.17 8.42 9.41
N SER A 97 -0.76 7.40 10.14
CA SER A 97 -0.37 7.55 11.56
C SER A 97 0.81 8.50 11.72
N SER A 98 1.83 8.35 10.88
CA SER A 98 3.00 9.25 10.87
C SER A 98 2.60 10.70 10.58
N TYR A 99 1.85 10.95 9.51
CA TYR A 99 1.39 12.30 9.17
C TYR A 99 0.54 12.95 10.27
N ILE A 100 -0.32 12.17 10.95
CA ILE A 100 -1.11 12.68 12.07
C ILE A 100 -0.19 13.06 13.24
N SER A 101 0.84 12.28 13.51
CA SER A 101 1.83 12.60 14.55
C SER A 101 2.58 13.89 14.22
N ASP A 102 3.10 14.02 13.02
CA ASP A 102 3.83 15.19 12.55
C ASP A 102 2.96 16.46 12.62
N MET A 103 1.72 16.38 12.15
CA MET A 103 0.79 17.52 12.25
C MET A 103 0.48 17.91 13.70
N LYS A 104 0.38 16.94 14.62
CA LYS A 104 0.19 17.25 16.05
C LYS A 104 1.39 17.99 16.64
N ASP A 105 2.60 17.62 16.24
CA ASP A 105 3.81 18.28 16.71
C ASP A 105 3.92 19.70 16.14
N ASP A 106 3.55 19.89 14.87
CA ASP A 106 3.46 21.22 14.25
C ASP A 106 2.43 22.12 14.98
N ILE A 107 1.25 21.59 15.28
CA ILE A 107 0.22 22.31 16.05
C ILE A 107 0.76 22.71 17.41
N ARG A 108 1.45 21.83 18.14
CA ARG A 108 2.06 22.14 19.44
C ARG A 108 3.08 23.27 19.31
N ALA A 109 3.95 23.22 18.29
CA ALA A 109 4.96 24.24 18.05
C ALA A 109 4.35 25.61 17.76
N ILE A 110 3.31 25.66 16.92
CA ILE A 110 2.58 26.89 16.60
C ILE A 110 1.86 27.44 17.83
N THR A 111 1.18 26.59 18.59
CA THR A 111 0.50 26.98 19.83
C THR A 111 1.47 27.60 20.83
N LYS A 112 2.65 27.02 21.01
CA LYS A 112 3.70 27.56 21.87
C LYS A 112 4.17 28.97 21.42
N LYS A 113 4.33 29.17 20.10
CA LYS A 113 4.67 30.47 19.52
C LYS A 113 3.58 31.53 19.77
N ILE A 114 2.31 31.14 19.59
CA ILE A 114 1.16 32.03 19.85
C ILE A 114 1.12 32.43 21.32
N THR A 115 1.21 31.47 22.23
CA THR A 115 1.21 31.76 23.68
C THR A 115 2.37 32.67 24.06
N GLY A 116 3.56 32.48 23.50
CA GLY A 116 4.70 33.38 23.73
C GLY A 116 4.44 34.79 23.25
N LYS A 117 3.86 34.98 22.07
CA LYS A 117 3.50 36.29 21.54
C LYS A 117 2.39 36.97 22.34
N GLN A 118 1.41 36.23 22.81
CA GLN A 118 0.34 36.75 23.67
C GLN A 118 0.89 37.28 25.01
N LYS A 119 1.81 36.53 25.63
CA LYS A 119 2.50 36.99 26.85
C LYS A 119 3.27 38.27 26.62
N TYR A 120 3.99 38.35 25.49
CA TYR A 120 4.77 39.55 25.13
C TYR A 120 3.82 40.75 24.91
N LEU A 121 2.71 40.60 24.20
CA LEU A 121 1.73 41.66 24.04
C LEU A 121 1.11 42.11 25.37
N GLY A 122 0.79 41.16 26.26
CA GLY A 122 0.31 41.49 27.60
C GLY A 122 1.30 42.29 28.43
N SER A 123 2.61 41.99 28.31
CA SER A 123 3.66 42.75 29.00
C SER A 123 3.81 44.18 28.44
N LEU A 124 3.67 44.37 27.14
CA LEU A 124 3.70 45.71 26.53
C LEU A 124 2.49 46.57 26.94
N GLN A 125 1.30 45.97 27.02
CA GLN A 125 0.11 46.68 27.49
C GLN A 125 0.16 47.10 28.97
N ALA A 126 0.89 46.34 29.79
CA ALA A 126 1.08 46.69 31.21
C ALA A 126 2.11 47.78 31.45
N THR A 127 2.90 48.15 30.43
CA THR A 127 3.94 49.18 30.49
C THR A 127 3.51 50.54 29.91
N LEU A 128 2.31 50.58 29.33
CA LEU A 128 1.65 51.82 28.86
C LEU A 128 0.68 52.35 29.91
#